data_7436470b3913ab387b03b5ede2562ca3
#
_entry.id   7436470b3913ab387b03b5ede2562ca3
#
_cell.length_a   1.000
_cell.length_b   1.000
_cell.length_c   1.000
_cell.angle_alpha   90.00
_cell.angle_beta   90.00
_cell.angle_gamma   90.00
#
_symmetry.space_group_name_H-M   'P 1'
#
loop_
_entity.id
_entity.type
_entity.pdbx_description
1 polymer ?
#
loop_
_entity_poly.entity_id
_entity_poly.type
_entity_poly.pdbx_seq_one_letter_code
_entity_poly.pdbx_strand_id
1 'polypeptide(L)'
;MYVYIDSIHILQYNMYMENKYRYTNTTVSLINYHFVFCPRYRRKIFLIPNVEKRFKELVEIKCKELEIEIIAIECDKDHSHMFLNCLPTLGPSDIMRQIKGYTSKILREEFPVLSKMPSLWTRSYFVSTASNVCSETIKKYVENQKKRY
;
A
#
# COMPACT_ATOMS: atom_id res chain seq x y z
N MET A 1 -15.84 7.05 -8.85
CA MET A 1 -14.54 6.36 -8.97
C MET A 1 -14.67 4.99 -8.35
N TYR A 2 -14.61 3.99 -9.19
CA TYR A 2 -14.67 2.61 -8.74
C TYR A 2 -13.24 2.14 -8.49
N VAL A 3 -12.97 1.69 -7.27
CA VAL A 3 -11.78 0.92 -7.00
C VAL A 3 -12.09 -0.50 -7.46
N TYR A 4 -11.79 -0.78 -8.73
CA TYR A 4 -11.78 -2.14 -9.19
C TYR A 4 -10.51 -2.81 -8.66
N ILE A 5 -10.66 -3.55 -7.58
CA ILE A 5 -9.77 -4.68 -7.41
C ILE A 5 -10.28 -5.67 -8.44
N ASP A 6 -9.56 -5.75 -9.54
CA ASP A 6 -9.91 -6.62 -10.64
C ASP A 6 -10.11 -8.05 -10.11
N SER A 7 -11.16 -8.71 -10.57
CA SER A 7 -11.42 -10.12 -10.24
C SER A 7 -10.20 -11.03 -10.48
N ILE A 8 -9.35 -10.65 -11.42
CA ILE A 8 -8.09 -11.34 -11.72
C ILE A 8 -7.12 -11.24 -10.53
N HIS A 9 -7.00 -10.09 -9.90
CA HIS A 9 -6.12 -9.89 -8.75
C HIS A 9 -6.63 -10.62 -7.50
N ILE A 10 -7.94 -10.69 -7.31
CA ILE A 10 -8.55 -11.49 -6.24
C ILE A 10 -8.27 -12.98 -6.47
N LEU A 11 -8.40 -13.45 -7.70
CA LEU A 11 -8.09 -14.84 -8.06
C LEU A 11 -6.60 -15.15 -7.86
N GLN A 12 -5.72 -14.27 -8.29
CA GLN A 12 -4.27 -14.40 -8.08
C GLN A 12 -3.93 -14.40 -6.59
N TYR A 13 -4.56 -13.53 -5.80
CA TYR A 13 -4.41 -13.49 -4.36
C TYR A 13 -4.88 -14.80 -3.71
N ASN A 14 -6.06 -15.30 -4.08
CA ASN A 14 -6.59 -16.55 -3.56
C ASN A 14 -5.71 -17.75 -3.94
N MET A 15 -5.21 -17.82 -5.17
CA MET A 15 -4.26 -18.84 -5.60
C MET A 15 -2.93 -18.76 -4.85
N TYR A 16 -2.48 -17.55 -4.56
CA TYR A 16 -1.27 -17.32 -3.77
C TYR A 16 -1.46 -17.78 -2.32
N MET A 17 -2.64 -17.55 -1.75
CA MET A 17 -2.98 -17.90 -0.37
C MET A 17 -3.01 -19.41 -0.11
N GLU A 18 -3.30 -20.21 -1.12
CA GLU A 18 -3.50 -21.66 -0.94
C GLU A 18 -2.22 -22.42 -0.55
N ASN A 19 -1.01 -21.85 -0.71
CA ASN A 19 0.22 -22.66 -0.60
C ASN A 19 1.46 -22.00 0.01
N LYS A 20 1.39 -20.81 0.66
CA LYS A 20 2.63 -20.17 1.11
C LYS A 20 2.64 -19.74 2.58
N TYR A 21 2.80 -20.71 3.45
CA TYR A 21 3.18 -20.43 4.83
C TYR A 21 4.68 -20.08 4.91
N ARG A 22 5.02 -19.15 5.81
CA ARG A 22 6.39 -18.86 6.19
C ARG A 22 6.82 -19.77 7.32
N TYR A 23 8.03 -20.29 7.23
CA TYR A 23 8.61 -21.15 8.24
C TYR A 23 9.86 -20.51 8.82
N THR A 24 9.92 -20.41 10.13
CA THR A 24 11.12 -20.09 10.89
C THR A 24 11.41 -21.24 11.87
N ASN A 25 12.49 -21.13 12.65
CA ASN A 25 12.81 -22.17 13.65
C ASN A 25 11.71 -22.32 14.72
N THR A 26 10.91 -21.27 14.94
CA THR A 26 9.94 -21.23 16.04
C THR A 26 8.51 -20.93 15.58
N THR A 27 8.30 -20.59 14.31
CA THR A 27 7.01 -20.07 13.86
C THR A 27 6.65 -20.58 12.47
N VAL A 28 5.39 -20.94 12.30
CA VAL A 28 4.75 -21.09 10.99
C VAL A 28 3.68 -19.99 10.90
N SER A 29 3.75 -19.15 9.87
CA SER A 29 2.85 -17.99 9.75
C SER A 29 2.36 -17.76 8.33
N LEU A 30 1.16 -17.20 8.24
CA LEU A 30 0.59 -16.70 7.01
C LEU A 30 -0.11 -15.37 7.35
N ILE A 31 0.65 -14.29 7.23
CA ILE A 31 0.18 -12.95 7.60
C ILE A 31 0.17 -12.09 6.35
N ASN A 32 -1.04 -11.86 5.86
CA ASN A 32 -1.26 -11.02 4.70
C ASN A 32 -2.10 -9.82 5.10
N TYR A 33 -1.62 -8.63 4.73
CA TYR A 33 -2.34 -7.39 4.95
C TYR A 33 -2.74 -6.77 3.62
N HIS A 34 -3.93 -6.19 3.62
CA HIS A 34 -4.34 -5.26 2.60
C HIS A 34 -4.25 -3.84 3.16
N PHE A 35 -3.38 -3.01 2.59
CA PHE A 35 -3.22 -1.61 2.94
C PHE A 35 -3.78 -0.70 1.86
N VAL A 36 -4.43 0.38 2.30
CA VAL A 36 -4.83 1.47 1.41
C VAL A 36 -4.42 2.79 2.06
N PHE A 37 -3.78 3.65 1.32
CA PHE A 37 -3.48 5.00 1.80
C PHE A 37 -3.49 6.02 0.66
N CYS A 38 -3.65 7.28 1.05
CA CYS A 38 -3.86 8.39 0.14
C CYS A 38 -2.77 9.47 0.29
N PRO A 39 -2.46 10.17 -0.80
CA PRO A 39 -1.78 11.45 -0.71
C PRO A 39 -2.58 12.43 0.14
N ARG A 40 -1.87 13.34 0.80
CA ARG A 40 -2.51 14.41 1.58
C ARG A 40 -3.46 15.23 0.70
N TYR A 41 -4.65 15.51 1.23
CA TYR A 41 -5.75 16.17 0.51
C TYR A 41 -6.24 15.42 -0.73
N ARG A 42 -5.98 14.12 -0.83
CA ARG A 42 -6.30 13.29 -2.01
C ARG A 42 -5.79 13.89 -3.32
N ARG A 43 -4.63 14.51 -3.27
CA ARG A 43 -4.01 15.03 -4.50
C ARG A 43 -3.73 13.88 -5.46
N LYS A 44 -3.94 14.15 -6.74
CA LYS A 44 -3.81 13.15 -7.81
C LYS A 44 -2.36 12.96 -8.24
N ILE A 45 -1.48 12.63 -7.29
CA ILE A 45 -0.04 12.55 -7.55
C ILE A 45 0.35 11.45 -8.53
N PHE A 46 -0.42 10.38 -8.58
CA PHE A 46 -0.14 9.28 -9.51
C PHE A 46 -0.46 9.60 -10.98
N LEU A 47 -1.12 10.72 -11.25
CA LEU A 47 -1.24 11.26 -12.62
C LEU A 47 -0.01 12.04 -13.07
N ILE A 48 0.90 12.39 -12.17
CA ILE A 48 2.15 13.05 -12.51
C ILE A 48 3.06 12.02 -13.22
N PRO A 49 3.62 12.36 -14.39
CA PRO A 49 4.45 11.40 -15.12
C PRO A 49 5.57 10.80 -14.26
N ASN A 50 5.71 9.48 -14.33
CA ASN A 50 6.71 8.67 -13.64
C ASN A 50 6.56 8.53 -12.12
N VAL A 51 5.64 9.23 -11.46
CA VAL A 51 5.46 9.12 -10.01
C VAL A 51 4.99 7.74 -9.61
N GLU A 52 3.96 7.19 -10.26
CA GLU A 52 3.45 5.84 -9.96
C GLU A 52 4.53 4.77 -10.14
N LYS A 53 5.23 4.82 -11.27
CA LYS A 53 6.33 3.88 -11.56
C LYS A 53 7.39 3.92 -10.47
N ARG A 54 7.84 5.13 -10.13
CA ARG A 54 8.89 5.31 -9.11
C ARG A 54 8.41 4.90 -7.72
N PHE A 55 7.16 5.21 -7.38
CA PHE A 55 6.54 4.76 -6.14
C PHE A 55 6.59 3.23 -5.99
N LYS A 56 6.18 2.51 -7.03
CA LYS A 56 6.20 1.04 -7.01
C LYS A 56 7.61 0.48 -6.86
N GLU A 57 8.60 1.06 -7.54
CA GLU A 57 10.01 0.68 -7.37
C GLU A 57 10.49 0.88 -5.93
N LEU A 58 10.14 2.00 -5.32
CA LEU A 58 10.52 2.31 -3.94
C LEU A 58 9.86 1.37 -2.92
N VAL A 59 8.60 1.02 -3.15
CA VAL A 59 7.90 0.04 -2.32
C VAL A 59 8.58 -1.33 -2.42
N GLU A 60 8.97 -1.75 -3.62
CA GLU A 60 9.72 -2.99 -3.82
C GLU A 60 11.04 -3.01 -3.07
N ILE A 61 11.80 -1.92 -3.12
CA ILE A 61 13.07 -1.78 -2.41
C ILE A 61 12.86 -1.92 -0.90
N LYS A 62 11.90 -1.19 -0.33
CA LYS A 62 11.62 -1.22 1.11
C LYS A 62 11.06 -2.57 1.55
N CYS A 63 10.17 -3.15 0.78
CA CYS A 63 9.61 -4.46 1.08
C CYS A 63 10.68 -5.56 1.08
N LYS A 64 11.62 -5.50 0.15
CA LYS A 64 12.75 -6.44 0.12
C LYS A 64 13.61 -6.31 1.39
N GLU A 65 13.89 -5.10 1.84
CA GLU A 65 14.61 -4.84 3.08
C GLU A 65 13.88 -5.40 4.31
N LEU A 66 12.56 -5.30 4.34
CA LEU A 66 11.71 -5.78 5.43
C LEU A 66 11.31 -7.26 5.30
N GLU A 67 11.83 -7.97 4.32
CA GLU A 67 11.46 -9.35 3.99
C GLU A 67 9.95 -9.52 3.76
N ILE A 68 9.31 -8.50 3.21
CA ILE A 68 7.91 -8.49 2.82
C ILE A 68 7.79 -8.94 1.36
N GLU A 69 6.91 -9.89 1.10
CA GLU A 69 6.57 -10.29 -0.25
C GLU A 69 5.36 -9.50 -0.75
N ILE A 70 5.52 -8.80 -1.87
CA ILE A 70 4.45 -8.06 -2.50
C ILE A 70 3.60 -9.02 -3.33
N ILE A 71 2.36 -9.22 -2.93
CA ILE A 71 1.40 -10.02 -3.68
C ILE A 71 0.83 -9.21 -4.84
N ALA A 72 0.42 -7.97 -4.55
CA ALA A 72 -0.07 -7.03 -5.53
C ALA A 72 0.13 -5.60 -5.03
N ILE A 73 0.35 -4.69 -5.96
CA ILE A 73 0.39 -3.26 -5.71
C ILE A 73 -0.30 -2.55 -6.87
N GLU A 74 -1.27 -1.72 -6.54
CA GLU A 74 -2.04 -0.97 -7.51
C GLU A 74 -2.21 0.47 -7.06
N CYS A 75 -2.17 1.39 -8.00
CA CYS A 75 -2.43 2.79 -7.77
C CYS A 75 -3.59 3.26 -8.65
N ASP A 76 -4.50 3.99 -8.04
CA ASP A 76 -5.39 4.89 -8.77
C ASP A 76 -4.79 6.30 -8.68
N LYS A 77 -5.42 7.29 -9.28
CA LYS A 77 -4.92 8.67 -9.32
C LYS A 77 -4.54 9.26 -7.95
N ASP A 78 -5.26 8.90 -6.89
CA ASP A 78 -5.20 9.52 -5.57
C ASP A 78 -5.15 8.53 -4.40
N HIS A 79 -4.80 7.28 -4.65
CA HIS A 79 -4.60 6.29 -3.58
C HIS A 79 -3.84 5.08 -4.09
N SER A 80 -3.26 4.33 -3.16
CA SER A 80 -2.55 3.09 -3.41
C SER A 80 -3.17 1.94 -2.62
N HIS A 81 -3.24 0.78 -3.27
CA HIS A 81 -3.57 -0.50 -2.66
C HIS A 81 -2.35 -1.38 -2.65
N MET A 82 -2.08 -2.03 -1.55
CA MET A 82 -1.01 -3.01 -1.44
C MET A 82 -1.49 -4.25 -0.73
N PHE A 83 -1.24 -5.41 -1.31
CA PHE A 83 -1.41 -6.71 -0.69
C PHE A 83 -0.03 -7.25 -0.37
N LEU A 84 0.26 -7.42 0.91
CA LEU A 84 1.60 -7.74 1.39
C LEU A 84 1.57 -8.99 2.28
N ASN A 85 2.48 -9.93 2.00
CA ASN A 85 2.75 -11.04 2.89
C ASN A 85 3.91 -10.64 3.81
N CYS A 86 3.68 -10.67 5.11
CA CYS A 86 4.57 -10.07 6.10
C CYS A 86 5.06 -11.08 7.13
N LEU A 87 6.20 -10.76 7.75
CA LEU A 87 6.73 -11.50 8.88
C LEU A 87 5.85 -11.31 10.13
N PRO A 88 5.78 -12.32 11.02
CA PRO A 88 5.01 -12.21 12.26
C PRO A 88 5.58 -11.18 13.25
N THR A 89 6.83 -10.76 13.05
CA THR A 89 7.53 -9.77 13.88
C THR A 89 7.22 -8.32 13.52
N LEU A 90 6.52 -8.06 12.38
CA LEU A 90 6.20 -6.73 11.89
C LEU A 90 4.71 -6.42 12.06
N GLY A 91 4.40 -5.40 12.83
CA GLY A 91 3.03 -4.89 12.94
C GLY A 91 2.64 -3.97 11.78
N PRO A 92 1.32 -3.81 11.51
CA PRO A 92 0.84 -2.95 10.42
C PRO A 92 1.33 -1.51 10.52
N SER A 93 1.36 -0.94 11.72
CA SER A 93 1.81 0.45 11.90
C SER A 93 3.29 0.64 11.58
N ASP A 94 4.13 -0.34 11.91
CA ASP A 94 5.56 -0.29 11.59
C ASP A 94 5.78 -0.40 10.08
N ILE A 95 5.05 -1.29 9.43
CA ILE A 95 5.11 -1.47 7.97
C ILE A 95 4.74 -0.16 7.27
N MET A 96 3.64 0.47 7.67
CA MET A 96 3.18 1.72 7.06
C MET A 96 4.13 2.88 7.34
N ARG A 97 4.66 2.98 8.55
CA ARG A 97 5.66 4.00 8.89
C ARG A 97 6.89 3.88 8.00
N GLN A 98 7.39 2.68 7.79
CA GLN A 98 8.55 2.40 6.95
C GLN A 98 8.29 2.72 5.47
N ILE A 99 7.22 2.20 4.91
CA ILE A 99 6.90 2.37 3.49
C ILE A 99 6.55 3.83 3.18
N LYS A 100 5.67 4.43 3.97
CA LYS A 100 5.24 5.82 3.75
C LYS A 100 6.38 6.80 3.98
N GLY A 101 7.19 6.61 5.01
CA GLY A 101 8.34 7.47 5.30
C GLY A 101 9.39 7.42 4.19
N TYR A 102 9.76 6.23 3.76
CA TYR A 102 10.74 6.04 2.69
C TYR A 102 10.27 6.61 1.35
N THR A 103 9.06 6.26 0.93
CA THR A 103 8.51 6.74 -0.34
C THR A 103 8.30 8.25 -0.35
N SER A 104 7.82 8.82 0.76
CA SER A 104 7.65 10.27 0.90
C SER A 104 8.97 11.01 0.74
N LYS A 105 10.00 10.55 1.43
CA LYS A 105 11.33 11.18 1.37
C LYS A 105 11.85 11.23 -0.06
N ILE A 106 11.93 10.09 -0.72
CA ILE A 106 12.57 9.97 -2.03
C ILE A 106 11.73 10.62 -3.14
N LEU A 107 10.42 10.40 -3.15
CA LEU A 107 9.56 11.02 -4.14
C LEU A 107 9.59 12.55 -4.05
N ARG A 108 9.67 13.11 -2.86
CA ARG A 108 9.76 14.57 -2.68
C ARG A 108 11.12 15.12 -3.09
N GLU A 109 12.20 14.35 -2.95
CA GLU A 109 13.52 14.72 -3.44
C GLU A 109 13.61 14.69 -4.97
N GLU A 110 13.00 13.67 -5.58
CA GLU A 110 13.09 13.45 -7.04
C GLU A 110 12.06 14.26 -7.85
N PHE A 111 10.91 14.60 -7.26
CA PHE A 111 9.84 15.31 -7.95
C PHE A 111 9.57 16.66 -7.28
N PRO A 112 10.09 17.76 -7.85
CA PRO A 112 9.97 19.10 -7.23
C PRO A 112 8.54 19.53 -6.91
N VAL A 113 7.57 19.13 -7.73
CA VAL A 113 6.15 19.42 -7.49
C VAL A 113 5.65 18.79 -6.19
N LEU A 114 6.19 17.65 -5.79
CA LEU A 114 5.82 16.98 -4.55
C LEU A 114 6.52 17.60 -3.33
N SER A 115 7.68 18.20 -3.51
CA SER A 115 8.42 18.86 -2.42
C SER A 115 7.67 20.09 -1.87
N LYS A 116 6.79 20.67 -2.65
CA LYS A 116 5.97 21.82 -2.26
C LYS A 116 4.81 21.46 -1.32
N MET A 117 4.47 20.18 -1.21
CA MET A 117 3.44 19.72 -0.29
C MET A 117 3.97 19.74 1.15
N PRO A 118 3.16 20.10 2.16
CA PRO A 118 3.59 20.07 3.56
C PRO A 118 3.92 18.65 4.04
N SER A 119 3.24 17.65 3.52
CA SER A 119 3.58 16.23 3.61
C SER A 119 3.00 15.50 2.41
N LEU A 120 3.59 14.36 2.03
CA LEU A 120 3.13 13.63 0.85
C LEU A 120 1.86 12.82 1.15
N TRP A 121 1.88 12.04 2.23
CA TRP A 121 0.80 11.13 2.60
C TRP A 121 -0.04 11.68 3.74
N THR A 122 -1.31 11.25 3.81
CA THR A 122 -2.11 11.43 5.04
C THR A 122 -1.48 10.62 6.16
N ARG A 123 -1.76 10.99 7.42
CA ARG A 123 -1.30 10.21 8.58
C ARG A 123 -1.99 8.86 8.69
N SER A 124 -3.20 8.77 8.20
CA SER A 124 -4.04 7.57 8.28
C SER A 124 -3.74 6.57 7.18
N TYR A 125 -4.19 5.36 7.39
CA TYR A 125 -4.21 4.30 6.40
C TYR A 125 -5.34 3.32 6.75
N PHE A 126 -5.77 2.56 5.76
CA PHE A 126 -6.66 1.42 5.95
C PHE A 126 -5.82 0.15 6.02
N VAL A 127 -6.15 -0.77 6.90
CA VAL A 127 -5.55 -2.11 6.94
C VAL A 127 -6.61 -3.16 7.23
N SER A 128 -6.53 -4.27 6.52
CA SER A 128 -7.35 -5.47 6.75
C SER A 128 -6.50 -6.71 6.53
N THR A 129 -6.78 -7.75 7.30
CA THR A 129 -6.26 -9.11 7.07
C THR A 129 -7.18 -9.91 6.15
N ALA A 130 -8.40 -9.45 5.91
CA ALA A 130 -9.35 -10.13 5.05
C ALA A 130 -8.97 -10.01 3.57
N SER A 131 -8.97 -11.13 2.86
CA SER A 131 -8.73 -11.16 1.41
C SER A 131 -9.85 -10.47 0.61
N ASN A 132 -11.06 -10.45 1.16
CA ASN A 132 -12.25 -9.89 0.52
C ASN A 132 -12.65 -8.58 1.18
N VAL A 133 -11.85 -7.53 0.97
CA VAL A 133 -12.30 -6.19 1.34
C VAL A 133 -13.25 -5.71 0.25
N CYS A 134 -14.49 -5.41 0.65
CA CYS A 134 -15.51 -4.87 -0.23
C CYS A 134 -15.02 -3.56 -0.85
N SER A 135 -15.13 -3.45 -2.17
CA SER A 135 -14.73 -2.24 -2.91
C SER A 135 -15.43 -0.98 -2.38
N GLU A 136 -16.64 -1.11 -1.88
CA GLU A 136 -17.40 -0.02 -1.28
C GLU A 136 -16.79 0.45 0.05
N THR A 137 -16.27 -0.45 0.88
CA THR A 137 -15.55 -0.10 2.11
C THR A 137 -14.32 0.73 1.80
N ILE A 138 -13.53 0.32 0.80
CA ILE A 138 -12.35 1.05 0.35
C ILE A 138 -12.75 2.43 -0.21
N LYS A 139 -13.79 2.48 -1.01
CA LYS A 139 -14.33 3.74 -1.56
C LYS A 139 -14.70 4.73 -0.47
N LYS A 140 -15.42 4.29 0.55
CA LYS A 140 -15.77 5.13 1.71
C LYS A 140 -14.53 5.62 2.46
N TYR A 141 -13.55 4.77 2.65
CA TYR A 141 -12.29 5.16 3.28
C TYR A 141 -11.60 6.28 2.47
N VAL A 142 -11.44 6.08 1.17
CA VAL A 142 -10.79 7.06 0.27
C VAL A 142 -11.55 8.38 0.25
N GLU A 143 -12.87 8.35 0.14
CA GLU A 143 -13.71 9.55 0.14
C GLU A 143 -13.61 10.34 1.46
N ASN A 144 -13.54 9.65 2.58
CA ASN A 144 -13.42 10.28 3.90
C ASN A 144 -12.08 10.98 4.12
N GLN A 145 -11.00 10.57 3.42
CA GLN A 145 -9.70 11.21 3.53
C GLN A 145 -9.72 12.68 3.06
N LYS A 146 -10.60 13.01 2.13
CA LYS A 146 -10.77 14.39 1.65
C LYS A 146 -11.30 15.36 2.73
N LYS A 147 -12.04 14.83 3.71
CA LYS A 147 -12.68 15.61 4.78
C LYS A 147 -11.78 15.81 6.01
N ARG A 148 -10.75 15.00 6.18
CA ARG A 148 -9.93 14.97 7.40
C ARG A 148 -8.71 15.88 7.37
N TYR A 149 -8.30 16.29 6.21
CA TYR A 149 -7.04 17.03 6.04
C TYR A 149 -7.19 18.16 5.03
#